data_ab3f483976d9d0ba4fd0a5842640e146
#
_entry.id   ab3f483976d9d0ba4fd0a5842640e146
#
_cell.length_a   1.000
_cell.length_b   1.000
_cell.length_c   1.000
_cell.angle_alpha   90.00
_cell.angle_beta   90.00
_cell.angle_gamma   90.00
#
_symmetry.space_group_name_H-M   'P 1'
#
loop_
_entity.id
_entity.type
_entity.pdbx_description
1 polymer ?
#
loop_
_entity_poly.entity_id
_entity_poly.type
_entity_poly.pdbx_seq_one_letter_code
_entity_poly.pdbx_strand_id
1 'polypeptide(L)'
;MANLTTNEWYVFGKDSIDKKTCNKIKKYASNKWYVAEVEDNREDLSAEERKHGRVPEYRPNEGVRISDVAWCNEQWIYDIVWPYMIRANKEAGWKYNIKSAESCQISRYKKGGFYSLHQDGLGDHLSAYDNPTNTFLHGNVRKLSMSIMLNDNFEGGAFEFASYSKEQCKITPIEAEGGSVIVFPSSIEHRVAPITKGTRYSVVVWFLGPPFV
;
A
#
# COMPACT_ATOMS: atom_id res chain seq x y z
N MET A 1 31.65 -13.46 -9.01
CA MET A 1 30.30 -13.58 -8.43
C MET A 1 29.61 -12.24 -8.61
N ALA A 2 28.50 -12.16 -9.34
CA ALA A 2 27.76 -10.92 -9.48
C ALA A 2 27.13 -10.60 -8.12
N ASN A 3 27.41 -9.42 -7.57
CA ASN A 3 26.68 -8.89 -6.42
C ASN A 3 25.25 -8.66 -6.86
N LEU A 4 24.35 -9.55 -6.51
CA LEU A 4 22.91 -9.39 -6.64
C LEU A 4 22.46 -8.39 -5.55
N THR A 5 22.57 -7.11 -5.82
CA THR A 5 21.91 -6.07 -5.01
C THR A 5 20.46 -6.01 -5.47
N THR A 6 19.54 -6.48 -4.64
CA THR A 6 18.11 -6.20 -4.82
C THR A 6 17.82 -4.80 -4.30
N ASN A 7 17.11 -4.00 -5.08
CA ASN A 7 16.64 -2.69 -4.61
C ASN A 7 15.55 -2.88 -3.54
N GLU A 8 15.59 -2.09 -2.49
CA GLU A 8 14.54 -2.12 -1.45
C GLU A 8 13.19 -1.63 -2.00
N TRP A 9 13.22 -0.64 -2.91
CA TRP A 9 12.03 -0.13 -3.63
C TRP A 9 12.41 0.30 -5.05
N TYR A 10 11.40 0.51 -5.90
CA TYR A 10 11.56 0.98 -7.26
C TYR A 10 10.62 2.17 -7.53
N VAL A 11 11.16 3.26 -8.05
CA VAL A 11 10.40 4.49 -8.32
C VAL A 11 10.39 4.79 -9.81
N PHE A 12 9.20 4.91 -10.36
CA PHE A 12 8.98 5.56 -11.64
C PHE A 12 8.69 7.04 -11.37
N GLY A 13 9.43 7.91 -12.01
CA GLY A 13 9.39 9.34 -11.72
C GLY A 13 8.10 10.03 -12.14
N LYS A 14 8.10 11.35 -11.99
CA LYS A 14 7.01 12.26 -12.37
C LYS A 14 6.44 11.95 -13.75
N ASP A 15 5.12 12.13 -13.89
CA ASP A 15 4.37 11.95 -15.14
C ASP A 15 4.42 10.53 -15.74
N SER A 16 4.91 9.53 -14.99
CA SER A 16 4.77 8.12 -15.38
C SER A 16 3.30 7.77 -15.60
N ILE A 17 2.41 8.28 -14.73
CA ILE A 17 0.97 8.33 -14.98
C ILE A 17 0.63 9.79 -15.34
N ASP A 18 0.08 9.98 -16.53
CA ASP A 18 -0.26 11.32 -17.01
C ASP A 18 -1.36 11.99 -16.16
N LYS A 19 -1.37 13.32 -16.15
CA LYS A 19 -2.30 14.14 -15.36
C LYS A 19 -3.78 13.86 -15.68
N LYS A 20 -4.11 13.52 -16.93
CA LYS A 20 -5.48 13.18 -17.35
C LYS A 20 -5.92 11.89 -16.67
N THR A 21 -5.07 10.88 -16.64
CA THR A 21 -5.30 9.60 -15.96
C THR A 21 -5.41 9.78 -14.45
N CYS A 22 -4.52 10.55 -13.82
CA CYS A 22 -4.62 10.92 -12.40
C CYS A 22 -5.97 11.58 -12.07
N ASN A 23 -6.40 12.51 -12.91
CA ASN A 23 -7.70 13.19 -12.75
C ASN A 23 -8.89 12.23 -12.97
N LYS A 24 -8.79 11.29 -13.91
CA LYS A 24 -9.81 10.25 -14.11
C LYS A 24 -10.00 9.41 -12.85
N ILE A 25 -8.90 8.98 -12.23
CA ILE A 25 -8.92 8.21 -10.98
C ILE A 25 -9.57 9.00 -9.84
N LYS A 26 -9.17 10.26 -9.63
CA LYS A 26 -9.77 11.14 -8.61
C LYS A 26 -11.26 11.36 -8.84
N LYS A 27 -11.68 11.54 -10.10
CA LYS A 27 -13.09 11.71 -10.48
C LYS A 27 -13.90 10.44 -10.20
N TYR A 28 -13.35 9.26 -10.47
CA TYR A 28 -14.00 7.99 -10.17
C TYR A 28 -14.34 7.85 -8.68
N ALA A 29 -13.44 8.31 -7.79
CA ALA A 29 -13.60 8.24 -6.35
C ALA A 29 -14.50 9.35 -5.76
N SER A 30 -14.87 10.39 -6.53
CA SER A 30 -15.38 11.67 -5.99
C SER A 30 -16.62 11.54 -5.11
N ASN A 31 -17.47 10.55 -5.31
CA ASN A 31 -18.70 10.28 -4.55
C ASN A 31 -18.70 8.91 -3.83
N LYS A 32 -17.53 8.29 -3.65
CA LYS A 32 -17.39 6.94 -3.09
C LYS A 32 -16.55 6.92 -1.81
N TRP A 33 -16.32 8.06 -1.19
CA TRP A 33 -15.45 8.17 -0.02
C TRP A 33 -16.11 7.68 1.26
N TYR A 34 -15.38 6.92 2.05
CA TYR A 34 -15.68 6.60 3.43
C TYR A 34 -14.42 6.62 4.29
N VAL A 35 -14.57 6.69 5.61
CA VAL A 35 -13.44 6.73 6.55
C VAL A 35 -12.65 5.43 6.42
N ALA A 36 -11.32 5.56 6.34
CA ALA A 36 -10.47 4.38 6.30
C ALA A 36 -10.49 3.64 7.63
N GLU A 37 -10.58 2.33 7.55
CA GLU A 37 -10.50 1.41 8.68
C GLU A 37 -9.13 0.73 8.68
N VAL A 38 -8.65 0.36 9.84
CA VAL A 38 -7.45 -0.46 10.04
C VAL A 38 -7.84 -1.68 10.87
N GLU A 39 -7.05 -2.74 10.75
CA GLU A 39 -7.20 -3.90 11.62
C GLU A 39 -6.98 -3.47 13.08
N ASP A 40 -7.95 -3.76 13.94
CA ASP A 40 -7.85 -3.48 15.35
C ASP A 40 -7.09 -4.62 16.04
N ASN A 41 -5.76 -4.48 16.06
CA ASN A 41 -4.87 -5.39 16.78
C ASN A 41 -4.98 -5.11 18.28
N ARG A 42 -6.11 -5.52 18.89
CA ARG A 42 -6.25 -5.40 20.34
C ARG A 42 -5.27 -6.34 21.02
N GLU A 43 -4.35 -5.78 21.78
CA GLU A 43 -3.59 -6.52 22.79
C GLU A 43 -4.51 -7.15 23.86
N ASP A 44 -5.78 -6.73 23.92
CA ASP A 44 -6.79 -7.09 24.92
C ASP A 44 -7.62 -8.33 24.58
N LEU A 45 -7.35 -9.05 23.48
CA LEU A 45 -8.05 -10.31 23.20
C LEU A 45 -7.63 -11.36 24.22
N SER A 46 -8.61 -11.91 24.95
CA SER A 46 -8.38 -13.03 25.85
C SER A 46 -7.81 -14.25 25.12
N ALA A 47 -7.09 -15.12 25.81
CA ALA A 47 -6.53 -16.34 25.23
C ALA A 47 -7.59 -17.25 24.60
N GLU A 48 -8.86 -17.18 25.03
CA GLU A 48 -9.98 -17.90 24.46
C GLU A 48 -10.46 -17.28 23.15
N GLU A 49 -10.53 -15.97 23.05
CA GLU A 49 -10.92 -15.28 21.81
C GLU A 49 -9.88 -15.48 20.69
N ARG A 50 -8.59 -15.59 21.02
CA ARG A 50 -7.54 -15.95 20.06
C ARG A 50 -7.67 -17.38 19.53
N LYS A 51 -8.16 -18.33 20.35
CA LYS A 51 -8.33 -19.73 19.96
C LYS A 51 -9.53 -19.97 19.02
N HIS A 52 -10.52 -19.09 19.02
CA HIS A 52 -11.75 -19.26 18.25
C HIS A 52 -11.74 -18.58 16.88
N GLY A 53 -10.57 -18.16 16.37
CA GLY A 53 -10.43 -17.67 14.99
C GLY A 53 -11.34 -16.49 14.67
N ARG A 54 -11.42 -15.51 15.56
CA ARG A 54 -12.24 -14.30 15.33
C ARG A 54 -11.74 -13.58 14.09
N VAL A 55 -12.65 -13.29 13.17
CA VAL A 55 -12.37 -12.41 12.03
C VAL A 55 -11.89 -11.06 12.58
N PRO A 56 -10.75 -10.52 12.10
CA PRO A 56 -10.27 -9.23 12.53
C PRO A 56 -11.36 -8.17 12.39
N GLU A 57 -11.60 -7.41 13.44
CA GLU A 57 -12.58 -6.34 13.40
C GLU A 57 -11.89 -5.08 12.86
N TYR A 58 -12.30 -4.62 11.68
CA TYR A 58 -11.78 -3.39 11.09
C TYR A 58 -12.55 -2.19 11.65
N ARG A 59 -11.82 -1.19 12.13
CA ARG A 59 -12.38 0.05 12.70
C ARG A 59 -11.56 1.28 12.29
N PRO A 60 -12.19 2.47 12.25
CA PRO A 60 -11.44 3.71 12.25
C PRO A 60 -10.57 3.79 13.51
N ASN A 61 -9.26 4.02 13.32
CA ASN A 61 -8.32 4.25 14.42
C ASN A 61 -7.49 5.50 14.11
N GLU A 62 -7.93 6.64 14.64
CA GLU A 62 -7.32 7.95 14.41
C GLU A 62 -5.89 8.07 14.99
N GLY A 63 -5.49 7.18 15.89
CA GLY A 63 -4.10 7.07 16.36
C GLY A 63 -3.17 6.41 15.35
N VAL A 64 -3.71 5.63 14.41
CA VAL A 64 -2.97 4.89 13.40
C VAL A 64 -3.12 5.50 12.02
N ARG A 65 -4.36 5.88 11.62
CA ARG A 65 -4.66 6.38 10.29
C ARG A 65 -5.80 7.40 10.28
N ILE A 66 -5.58 8.53 9.64
CA ILE A 66 -6.63 9.53 9.34
C ILE A 66 -6.65 9.73 7.84
N SER A 67 -7.58 9.09 7.15
CA SER A 67 -7.79 9.25 5.70
C SER A 67 -9.18 8.79 5.29
N ASP A 68 -9.60 9.21 4.09
CA ASP A 68 -10.76 8.62 3.42
C ASP A 68 -10.28 7.69 2.31
N VAL A 69 -11.05 6.64 2.03
CA VAL A 69 -10.76 5.66 0.97
C VAL A 69 -11.95 5.44 0.05
N ALA A 70 -11.66 5.01 -1.15
CA ALA A 70 -12.62 4.49 -2.12
C ALA A 70 -12.00 3.31 -2.85
N TRP A 71 -12.79 2.28 -3.15
CA TRP A 71 -12.28 1.08 -3.82
C TRP A 71 -12.63 1.09 -5.30
N CYS A 72 -11.74 0.54 -6.13
CA CYS A 72 -11.90 0.41 -7.56
C CYS A 72 -11.48 -0.99 -8.03
N ASN A 73 -12.41 -1.70 -8.68
CA ASN A 73 -12.20 -3.03 -9.26
C ASN A 73 -12.37 -3.02 -10.79
N GLU A 74 -12.36 -1.84 -11.38
CA GLU A 74 -12.55 -1.70 -12.82
C GLU A 74 -11.30 -2.16 -13.58
N GLN A 75 -11.47 -2.89 -14.67
CA GLN A 75 -10.35 -3.43 -15.46
C GLN A 75 -9.36 -2.33 -15.88
N TRP A 76 -9.85 -1.15 -16.24
CA TRP A 76 -9.01 -0.06 -16.74
C TRP A 76 -7.94 0.43 -15.73
N ILE A 77 -8.15 0.27 -14.39
CA ILE A 77 -7.11 0.65 -13.41
C ILE A 77 -6.03 -0.43 -13.34
N TYR A 78 -6.41 -1.70 -13.48
CA TYR A 78 -5.45 -2.80 -13.55
C TYR A 78 -4.59 -2.73 -14.82
N ASP A 79 -5.16 -2.32 -15.95
CA ASP A 79 -4.42 -2.10 -17.20
C ASP A 79 -3.31 -1.04 -17.04
N ILE A 80 -3.51 -0.09 -16.11
CA ILE A 80 -2.50 0.92 -15.75
C ILE A 80 -1.42 0.34 -14.83
N VAL A 81 -1.81 -0.36 -13.74
CA VAL A 81 -0.87 -0.72 -12.67
C VAL A 81 -0.02 -1.95 -12.98
N TRP A 82 -0.54 -2.94 -13.71
CA TRP A 82 0.18 -4.17 -14.03
C TRP A 82 1.51 -3.95 -14.75
N PRO A 83 1.63 -3.13 -15.79
CA PRO A 83 2.89 -2.90 -16.47
C PRO A 83 4.00 -2.37 -15.54
N TYR A 84 3.66 -1.47 -14.62
CA TYR A 84 4.60 -0.92 -13.64
C TYR A 84 5.06 -1.98 -12.65
N MET A 85 4.13 -2.79 -12.15
CA MET A 85 4.47 -3.89 -11.24
C MET A 85 5.41 -4.89 -11.91
N ILE A 86 5.09 -5.36 -13.13
CA ILE A 86 5.91 -6.33 -13.86
C ILE A 86 7.32 -5.78 -14.07
N ARG A 87 7.41 -4.52 -14.52
CA ARG A 87 8.70 -3.86 -14.76
C ARG A 87 9.50 -3.70 -13.46
N ALA A 88 8.90 -3.19 -12.39
CA ALA A 88 9.58 -3.03 -11.10
C ALA A 88 10.05 -4.37 -10.54
N ASN A 89 9.20 -5.41 -10.55
CA ASN A 89 9.53 -6.75 -10.07
C ASN A 89 10.75 -7.35 -10.79
N LYS A 90 10.87 -7.08 -12.10
CA LYS A 90 12.00 -7.51 -12.92
C LYS A 90 13.25 -6.68 -12.65
N GLU A 91 13.14 -5.34 -12.76
CA GLU A 91 14.28 -4.43 -12.74
C GLU A 91 14.88 -4.25 -11.34
N ALA A 92 14.05 -4.34 -10.29
CA ALA A 92 14.54 -4.35 -8.91
C ALA A 92 15.14 -5.70 -8.47
N GLY A 93 14.99 -6.74 -9.30
CA GLY A 93 15.57 -8.06 -9.04
C GLY A 93 14.78 -8.94 -8.07
N TRP A 94 13.57 -8.54 -7.65
CA TRP A 94 12.77 -9.34 -6.70
C TRP A 94 12.29 -10.66 -7.31
N LYS A 95 11.84 -10.63 -8.57
CA LYS A 95 11.41 -11.82 -9.33
C LYS A 95 10.32 -12.64 -8.63
N TYR A 96 9.47 -11.98 -7.86
CA TYR A 96 8.37 -12.64 -7.17
C TYR A 96 7.36 -13.21 -8.15
N ASN A 97 6.84 -14.40 -7.83
CA ASN A 97 5.72 -14.99 -8.55
C ASN A 97 4.44 -14.25 -8.14
N ILE A 98 3.94 -13.37 -9.01
CA ILE A 98 2.71 -12.60 -8.80
C ILE A 98 1.61 -13.24 -9.62
N LYS A 99 0.47 -13.54 -8.98
CA LYS A 99 -0.69 -14.20 -9.60
C LYS A 99 -1.91 -13.30 -9.73
N SER A 100 -2.12 -12.39 -8.77
CA SER A 100 -3.31 -11.55 -8.71
C SER A 100 -3.01 -10.22 -8.03
N ALA A 101 -4.00 -9.34 -8.01
CA ALA A 101 -3.97 -8.10 -7.25
C ALA A 101 -5.30 -7.95 -6.50
N GLU A 102 -5.24 -7.29 -5.35
CA GLU A 102 -6.44 -6.88 -4.61
C GLU A 102 -7.14 -5.71 -5.31
N SER A 103 -8.32 -5.36 -4.79
CA SER A 103 -9.00 -4.12 -5.16
C SER A 103 -8.08 -2.91 -4.98
N CYS A 104 -8.02 -2.04 -5.98
CA CYS A 104 -7.23 -0.81 -5.87
C CYS A 104 -7.87 0.13 -4.86
N GLN A 105 -7.13 0.56 -3.87
CA GLN A 105 -7.56 1.54 -2.87
C GLN A 105 -7.15 2.94 -3.31
N ILE A 106 -8.11 3.79 -3.59
CA ILE A 106 -7.87 5.23 -3.81
C ILE A 106 -7.96 5.90 -2.44
N SER A 107 -6.91 6.59 -2.03
CA SER A 107 -6.82 7.22 -0.70
C SER A 107 -6.80 8.74 -0.82
N ARG A 108 -7.45 9.40 0.15
CA ARG A 108 -7.48 10.84 0.29
C ARG A 108 -7.09 11.23 1.72
N TYR A 109 -6.02 12.03 1.84
CA TYR A 109 -5.54 12.58 3.10
C TYR A 109 -5.74 14.10 3.07
N LYS A 110 -6.60 14.62 3.94
CA LYS A 110 -6.80 16.06 4.15
C LYS A 110 -5.79 16.59 5.16
N LYS A 111 -5.79 17.90 5.43
CA LYS A 111 -4.95 18.49 6.50
C LYS A 111 -5.12 17.73 7.82
N GLY A 112 -4.00 17.35 8.45
CA GLY A 112 -3.94 16.51 9.63
C GLY A 112 -3.99 15.00 9.34
N GLY A 113 -4.35 14.60 8.10
CA GLY A 113 -4.38 13.21 7.70
C GLY A 113 -2.98 12.58 7.61
N PHE A 114 -2.86 11.32 8.01
CA PHE A 114 -1.61 10.56 8.01
C PHE A 114 -1.90 9.04 8.02
N TYR A 115 -0.87 8.25 7.89
CA TYR A 115 -0.86 6.82 8.19
C TYR A 115 0.46 6.47 8.85
N SER A 116 0.41 5.93 10.07
CA SER A 116 1.57 5.54 10.87
C SER A 116 2.42 4.47 10.18
N LEU A 117 3.62 4.23 10.69
CA LEU A 117 4.48 3.13 10.24
C LEU A 117 3.74 1.79 10.34
N HIS A 118 3.75 1.05 9.24
CA HIS A 118 3.13 -0.25 9.10
C HIS A 118 3.76 -1.05 7.97
N GLN A 119 3.56 -2.34 7.98
CA GLN A 119 3.79 -3.25 6.86
C GLN A 119 2.44 -3.61 6.23
N ASP A 120 2.45 -3.91 4.94
CA ASP A 120 1.26 -4.39 4.25
C ASP A 120 1.12 -5.91 4.42
N GLY A 121 0.04 -6.34 5.09
CA GLY A 121 -0.22 -7.75 5.35
C GLY A 121 -1.40 -7.95 6.28
N LEU A 122 -1.67 -9.18 6.66
CA LEU A 122 -2.68 -9.55 7.66
C LEU A 122 -1.98 -9.79 9.01
N GLY A 123 -1.77 -8.73 9.79
CA GLY A 123 -1.10 -8.81 11.10
C GLY A 123 0.35 -9.35 11.07
N ASP A 124 0.57 -10.32 10.21
CA ASP A 124 1.87 -10.86 9.80
C ASP A 124 1.91 -10.84 8.26
N HIS A 125 2.86 -10.09 7.67
CA HIS A 125 3.01 -9.95 6.21
C HIS A 125 3.33 -11.27 5.48
N LEU A 126 3.67 -12.33 6.20
CA LEU A 126 3.91 -13.67 5.67
C LEU A 126 2.68 -14.58 5.72
N SER A 127 1.67 -14.22 6.49
CA SER A 127 0.45 -15.01 6.64
C SER A 127 -0.35 -15.01 5.35
N ALA A 128 -0.71 -16.21 4.89
CA ALA A 128 -1.57 -16.38 3.73
C ALA A 128 -3.02 -16.08 4.08
N TYR A 129 -3.76 -15.52 3.12
CA TYR A 129 -5.20 -15.31 3.27
C TYR A 129 -5.93 -16.64 3.41
N ASP A 130 -6.70 -16.79 4.47
CA ASP A 130 -7.64 -17.90 4.63
C ASP A 130 -9.06 -17.44 4.23
N ASN A 131 -9.34 -17.44 2.95
CA ASN A 131 -10.63 -17.06 2.38
C ASN A 131 -11.03 -18.03 1.26
N PRO A 132 -11.56 -19.23 1.59
CA PRO A 132 -11.88 -20.26 0.60
C PRO A 132 -12.88 -19.82 -0.47
N THR A 133 -13.70 -18.81 -0.19
CA THR A 133 -14.71 -18.29 -1.12
C THR A 133 -14.12 -17.30 -2.13
N ASN A 134 -12.91 -16.78 -1.88
CA ASN A 134 -12.20 -15.90 -2.78
C ASN A 134 -10.89 -16.53 -3.24
N THR A 135 -10.93 -17.20 -4.41
CA THR A 135 -9.79 -17.92 -4.98
C THR A 135 -8.61 -17.03 -5.38
N PHE A 136 -8.82 -15.72 -5.54
CA PHE A 136 -7.73 -14.77 -5.80
C PHE A 136 -6.90 -14.47 -4.54
N LEU A 137 -7.54 -14.50 -3.37
CA LEU A 137 -6.88 -14.26 -2.09
C LEU A 137 -6.37 -15.57 -1.46
N HIS A 138 -7.22 -16.60 -1.39
CA HIS A 138 -6.97 -17.82 -0.64
C HIS A 138 -5.61 -18.44 -0.94
N GLY A 139 -4.84 -18.73 0.10
CA GLY A 139 -3.51 -19.33 -0.01
C GLY A 139 -2.42 -18.40 -0.55
N ASN A 140 -2.70 -17.14 -0.83
CA ASN A 140 -1.73 -16.15 -1.29
C ASN A 140 -1.35 -15.17 -0.17
N VAL A 141 -0.17 -14.55 -0.33
CA VAL A 141 0.33 -13.46 0.52
C VAL A 141 0.55 -12.19 -0.31
N ARG A 142 0.52 -11.02 0.32
CA ARG A 142 0.95 -9.78 -0.33
C ARG A 142 2.45 -9.82 -0.57
N LYS A 143 2.88 -9.75 -1.82
CA LYS A 143 4.28 -9.79 -2.25
C LYS A 143 4.82 -8.40 -2.52
N LEU A 144 4.08 -7.63 -3.29
CA LEU A 144 4.44 -6.27 -3.68
C LEU A 144 3.29 -5.32 -3.37
N SER A 145 3.66 -4.14 -2.92
CA SER A 145 2.78 -3.00 -2.75
C SER A 145 3.15 -1.93 -3.77
N MET A 146 2.16 -1.17 -4.21
CA MET A 146 2.34 -0.04 -5.10
C MET A 146 1.62 1.17 -4.54
N SER A 147 2.25 2.34 -4.60
CA SER A 147 1.63 3.63 -4.33
C SER A 147 1.81 4.55 -5.53
N ILE A 148 0.72 5.12 -6.05
CA ILE A 148 0.71 6.09 -7.15
C ILE A 148 0.30 7.45 -6.60
N MET A 149 1.13 8.48 -6.82
CA MET A 149 0.81 9.85 -6.46
C MET A 149 -0.11 10.47 -7.49
N LEU A 150 -1.29 10.96 -7.09
CA LEU A 150 -2.27 11.51 -8.02
C LEU A 150 -2.26 13.04 -8.13
N ASN A 151 -1.49 13.71 -7.26
CA ASN A 151 -1.34 15.17 -7.26
C ASN A 151 -0.12 15.58 -6.45
N ASP A 152 0.24 16.86 -6.54
CA ASP A 152 1.36 17.50 -5.84
C ASP A 152 1.01 18.86 -5.20
N ASN A 153 -0.27 19.26 -5.27
CA ASN A 153 -0.75 20.51 -4.70
C ASN A 153 -1.12 20.41 -3.21
N PHE A 154 -0.19 19.90 -2.40
CA PHE A 154 -0.30 19.78 -0.94
C PHE A 154 1.08 20.00 -0.29
N GLU A 155 1.10 20.19 1.02
CA GLU A 155 2.33 20.31 1.82
C GLU A 155 2.33 19.26 2.93
N GLY A 156 3.51 18.74 3.30
CA GLY A 156 3.65 17.56 4.14
C GLY A 156 3.35 16.29 3.39
N GLY A 157 2.89 15.23 4.06
CA GLY A 157 2.40 14.00 3.43
C GLY A 157 3.44 13.20 2.66
N ALA A 158 4.71 13.30 3.01
CA ALA A 158 5.77 12.49 2.40
C ALA A 158 5.43 11.00 2.53
N PHE A 159 5.69 10.24 1.48
CA PHE A 159 5.74 8.79 1.55
C PHE A 159 7.13 8.39 2.03
N GLU A 160 7.23 7.62 3.10
CA GLU A 160 8.49 7.37 3.77
C GLU A 160 8.65 5.88 4.09
N PHE A 161 9.88 5.36 3.91
CA PHE A 161 10.25 4.02 4.34
C PHE A 161 11.05 4.06 5.64
N ALA A 162 10.85 3.05 6.49
CA ALA A 162 11.69 2.81 7.65
C ALA A 162 12.69 1.68 7.37
N SER A 163 13.93 1.89 7.75
CA SER A 163 14.97 0.86 7.78
C SER A 163 15.61 0.81 9.16
N TYR A 164 15.91 -0.38 9.62
CA TYR A 164 16.45 -0.61 10.96
C TYR A 164 17.89 -1.12 10.88
N SER A 165 18.79 -0.44 11.58
CA SER A 165 20.12 -0.95 11.92
C SER A 165 20.16 -1.30 13.41
N LYS A 166 21.24 -1.95 13.88
CA LYS A 166 21.34 -2.45 15.27
C LYS A 166 21.00 -1.43 16.36
N GLU A 167 21.04 -0.14 16.08
CA GLU A 167 20.88 0.93 17.07
C GLU A 167 19.93 2.06 16.65
N GLN A 168 19.45 2.09 15.41
CA GLN A 168 18.67 3.23 14.89
C GLN A 168 17.61 2.83 13.86
N CYS A 169 16.44 3.44 13.99
CA CYS A 169 15.46 3.50 12.92
C CYS A 169 15.75 4.72 12.03
N LYS A 170 16.01 4.49 10.75
CA LYS A 170 16.18 5.55 9.76
C LYS A 170 14.91 5.68 8.92
N ILE A 171 14.34 6.87 8.91
CA ILE A 171 13.21 7.21 8.02
C ILE A 171 13.76 7.86 6.76
N THR A 172 13.37 7.33 5.61
CA THR A 172 13.79 7.82 4.30
C THR A 172 12.58 8.30 3.51
N PRO A 173 12.42 9.61 3.31
CA PRO A 173 11.35 10.14 2.46
C PRO A 173 11.65 9.80 1.00
N ILE A 174 10.60 9.50 0.25
CA ILE A 174 10.67 9.24 -1.18
C ILE A 174 10.22 10.49 -1.93
N GLU A 175 11.09 11.01 -2.78
CA GLU A 175 10.74 12.08 -3.70
C GLU A 175 9.80 11.53 -4.77
N ALA A 176 8.52 11.83 -4.65
CA ALA A 176 7.48 11.40 -5.56
C ALA A 176 6.49 12.54 -5.80
N GLU A 177 6.45 13.04 -7.03
CA GLU A 177 5.52 14.05 -7.49
C GLU A 177 4.28 13.42 -8.13
N GLY A 178 3.30 14.25 -8.55
CA GLY A 178 2.10 13.79 -9.24
C GLY A 178 2.44 12.92 -10.46
N GLY A 179 1.82 11.76 -10.56
CA GLY A 179 2.08 10.76 -11.60
C GLY A 179 3.22 9.79 -11.30
N SER A 180 3.98 9.96 -10.22
CA SER A 180 5.01 8.99 -9.82
C SER A 180 4.38 7.69 -9.32
N VAL A 181 5.07 6.57 -9.56
CA VAL A 181 4.69 5.22 -9.10
C VAL A 181 5.82 4.65 -8.25
N ILE A 182 5.50 4.25 -7.03
CA ILE A 182 6.42 3.61 -6.09
C ILE A 182 5.98 2.15 -5.96
N VAL A 183 6.89 1.20 -6.18
CA VAL A 183 6.67 -0.24 -5.99
C VAL A 183 7.69 -0.77 -5.00
N PHE A 184 7.26 -1.62 -4.07
CA PHE A 184 8.11 -2.13 -3.01
C PHE A 184 7.59 -3.48 -2.48
N PRO A 185 8.44 -4.32 -1.89
CA PRO A 185 8.01 -5.51 -1.14
C PRO A 185 7.06 -5.14 -0.02
N SER A 186 5.94 -5.84 0.10
CA SER A 186 4.89 -5.53 1.10
C SER A 186 5.38 -5.62 2.56
N SER A 187 6.50 -6.32 2.78
CA SER A 187 7.18 -6.44 4.08
C SER A 187 7.97 -5.19 4.50
N ILE A 188 8.16 -4.21 3.61
CA ILE A 188 8.90 -2.99 3.97
C ILE A 188 7.98 -2.07 4.75
N GLU A 189 8.44 -1.67 5.93
CA GLU A 189 7.72 -0.75 6.78
C GLU A 189 7.74 0.66 6.20
N HIS A 190 6.55 1.26 6.11
CA HIS A 190 6.37 2.55 5.46
C HIS A 190 5.25 3.35 6.12
N ARG A 191 5.20 4.65 5.79
CA ARG A 191 4.16 5.55 6.31
C ARG A 191 3.82 6.68 5.34
N VAL A 192 2.71 7.35 5.61
CA VAL A 192 2.39 8.67 5.06
C VAL A 192 2.50 9.69 6.19
N ALA A 193 3.47 10.60 6.10
CA ALA A 193 3.64 11.69 7.06
C ALA A 193 2.40 12.61 7.09
N PRO A 194 2.15 13.36 8.18
CA PRO A 194 1.00 14.24 8.28
C PRO A 194 0.94 15.30 7.18
N ILE A 195 -0.26 15.50 6.63
CA ILE A 195 -0.54 16.58 5.69
C ILE A 195 -0.65 17.89 6.45
N THR A 196 0.14 18.89 6.10
CA THR A 196 0.11 20.20 6.75
C THR A 196 -0.80 21.19 6.02
N LYS A 197 -0.95 21.04 4.69
CA LYS A 197 -1.82 21.89 3.87
C LYS A 197 -2.32 21.15 2.62
N GLY A 198 -3.52 21.47 2.18
CA GLY A 198 -4.13 20.88 0.97
C GLY A 198 -4.68 19.49 1.19
N THR A 199 -4.69 18.69 0.11
CA THR A 199 -5.21 17.31 0.11
C THR A 199 -4.34 16.44 -0.78
N ARG A 200 -3.81 15.37 -0.23
CA ARG A 200 -3.03 14.36 -0.94
C ARG A 200 -3.94 13.23 -1.42
N TYR A 201 -3.80 12.87 -2.68
CA TYR A 201 -4.47 11.71 -3.28
C TYR A 201 -3.46 10.68 -3.76
N SER A 202 -3.74 9.40 -3.52
CA SER A 202 -2.92 8.29 -4.04
C SER A 202 -3.79 7.08 -4.38
N VAL A 203 -3.23 6.16 -5.18
CA VAL A 203 -3.75 4.79 -5.34
C VAL A 203 -2.81 3.85 -4.62
N VAL A 204 -3.34 2.89 -3.91
CA VAL A 204 -2.60 1.77 -3.34
C VAL A 204 -3.10 0.49 -3.97
N VAL A 205 -2.18 -0.40 -4.34
CA VAL A 205 -2.48 -1.72 -4.89
C VAL A 205 -1.57 -2.75 -4.25
N TRP A 206 -2.14 -3.88 -3.83
CA TRP A 206 -1.40 -5.02 -3.31
C TRP A 206 -1.43 -6.17 -4.31
N PHE A 207 -0.25 -6.67 -4.65
CA PHE A 207 -0.06 -7.77 -5.57
C PHE A 207 0.28 -9.04 -4.82
N LEU A 208 -0.44 -10.10 -5.16
CA LEU A 208 -0.49 -11.35 -4.44
C LEU A 208 0.26 -12.46 -5.18
N GLY A 209 0.81 -13.38 -4.42
CA GLY A 209 1.40 -14.60 -4.92
C GLY A 209 1.48 -15.67 -3.85
N PRO A 210 1.97 -16.89 -4.19
CA PRO A 210 2.10 -17.97 -3.22
C PRO A 210 3.03 -17.56 -2.07
N PRO A 211 2.93 -18.17 -0.88
CA PRO A 211 3.86 -17.93 0.22
C PRO A 211 5.33 -18.00 -0.20
N PHE A 212 6.20 -17.38 0.58
CA PHE A 212 7.65 -17.52 0.38
C PHE A 212 8.11 -18.93 0.79
N VAL A 213 9.03 -19.52 0.03
CA VAL A 213 9.61 -20.85 0.24
C VAL A 213 11.13 -20.74 0.28
#